data_289fe5fb64694c15d276ff7a18430f57
#
_entry.id   289fe5fb64694c15d276ff7a18430f57
#
_cell.length_a   1.000
_cell.length_b   1.000
_cell.length_c   1.000
_cell.angle_alpha   90.00
_cell.angle_beta   90.00
_cell.angle_gamma   90.00
#
_symmetry.space_group_name_H-M   'P 1'
#
loop_
_entity.id
_entity.type
_entity.pdbx_description
1 polymer ?
#
loop_
_entity_poly.entity_id
_entity_poly.type
_entity_poly.pdbx_seq_one_letter_code
_entity_poly.pdbx_strand_id
1 'polypeptide(L)'
;MNILEFIQKFPDEDACRLKIKEQRDQIGVICHKCNCKEHFWLENKQCYECKHCHSRQSLRSGTVMQNSKLPFRYWFVTMHLLTSTKKSFSTEELRRQLGHKRYQPIWEMVNKIRDIMGKRDNEYQLTGQMELDDAYFSTEIPQEQKDKPLKRGRGSQSKTKVLVMAESEFVDNPKKGRKPKRVNHIKMQVISDLKSNTITSVVKEQVDKTTELVTDDSTSYTKLIEHVNSHVAKVIEPDMIPVILPWVHIAISNAKRLFLNVHHNIKTEYLQYYLNEFCYKFNRRYFGEKIFDRLLISAVSYAPDFKSKIYNRTLCG
;
A
#
# COMPACT_ATOMS: atom_id res chain seq x y z
N MET A 1 -0.95 -3.01 19.50
CA MET A 1 -1.94 -3.92 20.13
C MET A 1 -1.47 -5.35 19.94
N ASN A 2 -1.21 -6.07 21.01
CA ASN A 2 -0.85 -7.49 20.96
C ASN A 2 -2.10 -8.37 20.75
N ILE A 3 -1.93 -9.67 20.54
CA ILE A 3 -3.04 -10.59 20.22
C ILE A 3 -4.06 -10.72 21.35
N LEU A 4 -3.60 -10.72 22.61
CA LEU A 4 -4.49 -10.83 23.77
C LEU A 4 -5.36 -9.59 23.94
N GLU A 5 -4.78 -8.41 23.81
CA GLU A 5 -5.52 -7.14 23.79
C GLU A 5 -6.51 -7.06 22.63
N PHE A 6 -6.10 -7.58 21.44
CA PHE A 6 -7.00 -7.63 20.28
C PHE A 6 -8.23 -8.49 20.56
N ILE A 7 -8.05 -9.70 21.12
CA ILE A 7 -9.17 -10.59 21.45
C ILE A 7 -10.08 -9.98 22.51
N GLN A 8 -9.52 -9.29 23.51
CA GLN A 8 -10.30 -8.61 24.55
C GLN A 8 -11.11 -7.44 24.00
N LYS A 9 -10.52 -6.62 23.07
CA LYS A 9 -11.21 -5.46 22.49
C LYS A 9 -12.24 -5.82 21.42
N PHE A 10 -12.02 -6.91 20.71
CA PHE A 10 -12.84 -7.34 19.57
C PHE A 10 -13.23 -8.82 19.70
N PRO A 11 -13.99 -9.19 20.77
CA PRO A 11 -14.34 -10.58 21.04
C PRO A 11 -15.30 -11.15 19.99
N ASP A 12 -16.14 -10.34 19.39
CA ASP A 12 -17.21 -10.75 18.49
C ASP A 12 -17.46 -9.78 17.31
N GLU A 13 -18.46 -10.06 16.52
CA GLU A 13 -18.87 -9.27 15.35
C GLU A 13 -19.42 -7.90 15.74
N ASP A 14 -20.14 -7.82 16.88
CA ASP A 14 -20.80 -6.60 17.32
C ASP A 14 -19.79 -5.58 17.83
N ALA A 15 -18.78 -6.01 18.58
CA ALA A 15 -17.65 -5.15 18.98
C ALA A 15 -16.92 -4.56 17.76
N CYS A 16 -16.70 -5.36 16.71
CA CYS A 16 -16.11 -4.90 15.46
C CYS A 16 -17.01 -3.89 14.73
N ARG A 17 -18.33 -4.16 14.69
CA ARG A 17 -19.34 -3.27 14.07
C ARG A 17 -19.43 -1.94 14.78
N LEU A 18 -19.48 -1.93 16.11
CA LEU A 18 -19.49 -0.73 16.93
C LEU A 18 -18.23 0.11 16.70
N LYS A 19 -17.08 -0.53 16.61
CA LYS A 19 -15.83 0.18 16.34
C LYS A 19 -15.81 0.84 14.95
N ILE A 20 -16.35 0.18 13.92
CA ILE A 20 -16.50 0.79 12.60
C ILE A 20 -17.45 2.00 12.65
N LYS A 21 -18.58 1.85 13.36
CA LYS A 21 -19.53 2.97 13.55
C LYS A 21 -18.86 4.16 14.22
N GLU A 22 -18.18 3.92 15.34
CA GLU A 22 -17.43 4.95 16.08
C GLU A 22 -16.42 5.69 15.18
N GLN A 23 -15.61 4.95 14.40
CA GLN A 23 -14.63 5.57 13.50
C GLN A 23 -15.31 6.38 12.39
N ARG A 24 -16.44 5.91 11.86
CA ARG A 24 -17.19 6.64 10.84
C ARG A 24 -17.83 7.90 11.41
N ASP A 25 -18.34 7.85 12.63
CA ASP A 25 -18.92 9.02 13.32
C ASP A 25 -17.83 10.09 13.56
N GLN A 26 -16.61 9.66 13.94
CA GLN A 26 -15.48 10.57 14.17
C GLN A 26 -15.01 11.26 12.88
N ILE A 27 -14.95 10.53 11.77
CA ILE A 27 -14.50 11.07 10.46
C ILE A 27 -15.62 11.91 9.83
N GLY A 28 -16.87 11.59 10.12
CA GLY A 28 -18.06 12.15 9.48
C GLY A 28 -18.51 11.32 8.28
N VAL A 29 -19.82 11.19 8.15
CA VAL A 29 -20.45 10.47 7.02
C VAL A 29 -20.94 11.49 6.00
N ILE A 30 -20.57 11.32 4.75
CA ILE A 30 -21.02 12.15 3.63
C ILE A 30 -22.01 11.35 2.79
N CYS A 31 -23.17 11.92 2.52
CA CYS A 31 -24.18 11.28 1.68
C CYS A 31 -23.67 11.14 0.24
N HIS A 32 -23.66 9.92 -0.29
CA HIS A 32 -23.21 9.63 -1.66
C HIS A 32 -24.14 10.21 -2.74
N LYS A 33 -25.39 10.59 -2.39
CA LYS A 33 -26.39 11.10 -3.33
C LYS A 33 -26.45 12.62 -3.39
N CYS A 34 -26.34 13.32 -2.24
CA CYS A 34 -26.52 14.77 -2.18
C CYS A 34 -25.40 15.50 -1.42
N ASN A 35 -24.33 14.82 -1.03
CA ASN A 35 -23.17 15.34 -0.31
C ASN A 35 -23.49 16.01 1.06
N CYS A 36 -24.70 15.81 1.59
CA CYS A 36 -25.07 16.28 2.93
C CYS A 36 -24.23 15.55 3.98
N LYS A 37 -23.81 16.27 5.03
CA LYS A 37 -23.01 15.72 6.15
C LYS A 37 -23.87 15.32 7.35
N GLU A 38 -25.15 15.64 7.36
CA GLU A 38 -26.05 15.35 8.47
C GLU A 38 -26.84 14.08 8.25
N HIS A 39 -26.80 13.17 9.22
CA HIS A 39 -27.43 11.86 9.13
C HIS A 39 -28.09 11.48 10.44
N PHE A 40 -29.18 10.69 10.36
CA PHE A 40 -29.71 9.91 11.47
C PHE A 40 -29.07 8.53 11.46
N TRP A 41 -28.82 7.98 12.65
CA TRP A 41 -28.50 6.57 12.77
C TRP A 41 -29.79 5.77 13.05
N LEU A 42 -30.08 4.82 12.19
CA LEU A 42 -31.24 3.93 12.34
C LEU A 42 -30.79 2.63 13.01
N GLU A 43 -31.04 2.52 14.33
CA GLU A 43 -30.56 1.38 15.13
C GLU A 43 -31.10 0.04 14.62
N ASN A 44 -32.41 -0.03 14.33
CA ASN A 44 -33.07 -1.24 13.84
C ASN A 44 -32.60 -1.68 12.43
N LYS A 45 -32.00 -0.79 11.64
CA LYS A 45 -31.50 -1.07 10.28
C LYS A 45 -29.97 -1.04 10.20
N GLN A 46 -29.28 -0.65 11.28
CA GLN A 46 -27.82 -0.51 11.34
C GLN A 46 -27.24 0.27 10.16
N CYS A 47 -27.85 1.42 9.84
CA CYS A 47 -27.47 2.27 8.73
C CYS A 47 -27.67 3.76 9.02
N TYR A 48 -26.94 4.61 8.28
CA TYR A 48 -27.15 6.05 8.27
C TYR A 48 -28.25 6.43 7.27
N GLU A 49 -29.13 7.32 7.65
CA GLU A 49 -30.11 7.95 6.76
C GLU A 49 -29.82 9.46 6.67
N CYS A 50 -29.66 9.93 5.44
CA CYS A 50 -29.38 11.34 5.19
C CYS A 50 -30.58 12.21 5.59
N LYS A 51 -30.35 13.28 6.35
CA LYS A 51 -31.41 14.21 6.76
C LYS A 51 -32.04 14.97 5.59
N HIS A 52 -31.25 15.19 4.51
CA HIS A 52 -31.71 15.98 3.38
C HIS A 52 -32.46 15.15 2.30
N CYS A 53 -31.88 14.03 1.86
CA CYS A 53 -32.44 13.24 0.74
C CYS A 53 -32.96 11.85 1.14
N HIS A 54 -32.94 11.52 2.43
CA HIS A 54 -33.37 10.24 2.99
C HIS A 54 -32.67 8.99 2.39
N SER A 55 -31.57 9.19 1.65
CA SER A 55 -30.76 8.09 1.15
C SER A 55 -30.09 7.35 2.29
N ARG A 56 -30.09 6.03 2.24
CA ARG A 56 -29.50 5.17 3.27
C ARG A 56 -28.11 4.66 2.87
N GLN A 57 -27.21 4.62 3.83
CA GLN A 57 -25.85 4.11 3.70
C GLN A 57 -25.55 3.14 4.83
N SER A 58 -25.14 1.92 4.47
CA SER A 58 -24.67 0.95 5.46
C SER A 58 -23.30 1.36 6.03
N LEU A 59 -22.87 0.70 7.12
CA LEU A 59 -21.52 0.86 7.66
C LEU A 59 -20.41 0.54 6.66
N ARG A 60 -20.71 -0.25 5.61
CA ARG A 60 -19.74 -0.64 4.58
C ARG A 60 -19.65 0.35 3.42
N SER A 61 -20.65 1.17 3.21
CA SER A 61 -20.72 2.12 2.08
C SER A 61 -19.58 3.13 2.16
N GLY A 62 -18.82 3.28 1.08
CA GLY A 62 -17.68 4.21 1.01
C GLY A 62 -16.45 3.76 1.80
N THR A 63 -16.39 2.53 2.30
CA THR A 63 -15.26 1.97 3.06
C THR A 63 -14.58 0.83 2.30
N VAL A 64 -13.43 0.36 2.81
CA VAL A 64 -12.74 -0.83 2.25
C VAL A 64 -13.65 -2.05 2.15
N MET A 65 -14.67 -2.13 3.00
CA MET A 65 -15.62 -3.24 3.08
C MET A 65 -16.77 -3.13 2.09
N GLN A 66 -16.79 -2.10 1.26
CA GLN A 66 -17.85 -1.90 0.27
C GLN A 66 -17.98 -3.13 -0.66
N ASN A 67 -19.23 -3.52 -0.92
CA ASN A 67 -19.58 -4.68 -1.75
C ASN A 67 -19.03 -6.03 -1.22
N SER A 68 -18.74 -6.14 0.07
CA SER A 68 -18.33 -7.39 0.72
C SER A 68 -19.42 -7.90 1.66
N LYS A 69 -19.62 -9.22 1.65
CA LYS A 69 -20.50 -9.92 2.59
C LYS A 69 -19.74 -10.58 3.74
N LEU A 70 -18.40 -10.47 3.75
CA LEU A 70 -17.59 -11.05 4.82
C LEU A 70 -17.88 -10.37 6.15
N PRO A 71 -17.90 -11.09 7.29
CA PRO A 71 -18.06 -10.52 8.63
C PRO A 71 -17.04 -9.40 8.89
N PHE A 72 -17.39 -8.39 9.68
CA PHE A 72 -16.46 -7.34 10.11
C PHE A 72 -15.27 -7.92 10.86
N ARG A 73 -15.50 -8.95 11.67
CA ARG A 73 -14.44 -9.65 12.42
C ARG A 73 -13.35 -10.21 11.51
N TYR A 74 -13.68 -10.67 10.29
CA TYR A 74 -12.67 -11.15 9.34
C TYR A 74 -11.73 -10.02 8.88
N TRP A 75 -12.28 -8.84 8.64
CA TRP A 75 -11.50 -7.64 8.31
C TRP A 75 -10.58 -7.24 9.46
N PHE A 76 -11.09 -7.24 10.70
CA PHE A 76 -10.33 -6.89 11.90
C PHE A 76 -9.18 -7.85 12.14
N VAL A 77 -9.44 -9.16 12.13
CA VAL A 77 -8.40 -10.19 12.28
C VAL A 77 -7.35 -10.06 11.17
N THR A 78 -7.78 -9.88 9.92
CA THR A 78 -6.83 -9.73 8.80
C THR A 78 -5.98 -8.47 8.95
N MET A 79 -6.58 -7.31 9.26
CA MET A 79 -5.83 -6.08 9.50
C MET A 79 -4.87 -6.22 10.68
N HIS A 80 -5.27 -6.89 11.76
CA HIS A 80 -4.41 -7.15 12.89
C HIS A 80 -3.21 -8.02 12.51
N LEU A 81 -3.43 -9.15 11.84
CA LEU A 81 -2.35 -10.04 11.39
C LEU A 81 -1.38 -9.33 10.44
N LEU A 82 -1.88 -8.56 9.47
CA LEU A 82 -1.03 -7.80 8.54
C LEU A 82 -0.20 -6.73 9.23
N THR A 83 -0.66 -6.14 10.34
CA THR A 83 0.02 -5.03 11.03
C THR A 83 0.84 -5.44 12.25
N SER A 84 0.56 -6.60 12.84
CA SER A 84 1.24 -7.08 14.06
C SER A 84 2.62 -7.69 13.79
N THR A 85 2.92 -8.08 12.55
CA THR A 85 4.18 -8.72 12.18
C THR A 85 4.90 -7.99 11.04
N LYS A 86 6.22 -8.14 10.98
CA LYS A 86 7.03 -7.64 9.85
C LYS A 86 6.84 -8.50 8.59
N LYS A 87 6.47 -9.77 8.76
CA LYS A 87 6.25 -10.72 7.67
C LYS A 87 4.92 -10.41 6.96
N SER A 88 4.80 -10.82 5.71
CA SER A 88 3.53 -10.86 5.00
C SER A 88 2.85 -12.20 5.25
N PHE A 89 1.55 -12.25 5.04
CA PHE A 89 0.75 -13.49 5.06
C PHE A 89 0.32 -13.86 3.65
N SER A 90 0.36 -15.14 3.32
CA SER A 90 -0.30 -15.63 2.13
C SER A 90 -1.82 -15.59 2.32
N THR A 91 -2.55 -15.42 1.23
CA THR A 91 -4.03 -15.46 1.30
C THR A 91 -4.54 -16.80 1.81
N GLU A 92 -3.86 -17.88 1.46
CA GLU A 92 -4.25 -19.22 1.90
C GLU A 92 -4.04 -19.42 3.41
N GLU A 93 -2.98 -18.86 3.96
CA GLU A 93 -2.76 -18.85 5.40
C GLU A 93 -3.86 -18.05 6.12
N LEU A 94 -4.18 -16.85 5.63
CA LEU A 94 -5.27 -16.04 6.19
C LEU A 94 -6.63 -16.75 6.07
N ARG A 95 -6.91 -17.42 4.95
CA ARG A 95 -8.11 -18.22 4.76
C ARG A 95 -8.24 -19.31 5.83
N ARG A 96 -7.16 -20.02 6.12
CA ARG A 96 -7.11 -21.06 7.17
C ARG A 96 -7.32 -20.48 8.56
N GLN A 97 -6.64 -19.37 8.87
CA GLN A 97 -6.79 -18.68 10.17
C GLN A 97 -8.23 -18.17 10.41
N LEU A 98 -8.91 -17.74 9.34
CA LEU A 98 -10.29 -17.28 9.41
C LEU A 98 -11.33 -18.41 9.34
N GLY A 99 -10.92 -19.65 9.10
CA GLY A 99 -11.82 -20.79 8.93
C GLY A 99 -12.76 -20.66 7.72
N HIS A 100 -12.38 -19.86 6.70
CA HIS A 100 -13.24 -19.62 5.55
C HIS A 100 -13.07 -20.69 4.47
N LYS A 101 -14.17 -21.22 3.92
CA LYS A 101 -14.12 -22.32 2.96
C LYS A 101 -13.57 -21.91 1.59
N ARG A 102 -13.86 -20.70 1.12
CA ARG A 102 -13.51 -20.23 -0.23
C ARG A 102 -12.29 -19.30 -0.21
N TYR A 103 -11.37 -19.50 -1.13
CA TYR A 103 -10.16 -18.66 -1.27
C TYR A 103 -10.48 -17.24 -1.78
N GLN A 104 -11.30 -17.13 -2.82
CA GLN A 104 -11.52 -15.89 -3.56
C GLN A 104 -12.00 -14.70 -2.71
N PRO A 105 -13.02 -14.83 -1.83
CA PRO A 105 -13.45 -13.70 -1.00
C PRO A 105 -12.35 -13.17 -0.06
N ILE A 106 -11.49 -14.07 0.45
CA ILE A 106 -10.38 -13.68 1.31
C ILE A 106 -9.28 -12.99 0.49
N TRP A 107 -8.99 -13.49 -0.70
CA TRP A 107 -8.05 -12.87 -1.62
C TRP A 107 -8.49 -11.44 -2.02
N GLU A 108 -9.76 -11.24 -2.33
CA GLU A 108 -10.32 -9.91 -2.61
C GLU A 108 -10.21 -8.98 -1.39
N MET A 109 -10.55 -9.47 -0.21
CA MET A 109 -10.45 -8.72 1.04
C MET A 109 -9.01 -8.22 1.28
N VAL A 110 -8.02 -9.11 1.15
CA VAL A 110 -6.61 -8.78 1.35
C VAL A 110 -6.14 -7.73 0.34
N ASN A 111 -6.50 -7.88 -0.94
CA ASN A 111 -6.10 -6.92 -1.97
C ASN A 111 -6.82 -5.58 -1.82
N LYS A 112 -8.06 -5.53 -1.35
CA LYS A 112 -8.74 -4.28 -0.97
C LYS A 112 -8.02 -3.57 0.18
N ILE A 113 -7.54 -4.31 1.19
CA ILE A 113 -6.74 -3.74 2.28
C ILE A 113 -5.41 -3.19 1.75
N ARG A 114 -4.72 -3.91 0.86
CA ARG A 114 -3.49 -3.45 0.21
C ARG A 114 -3.70 -2.20 -0.64
N ASP A 115 -4.84 -2.09 -1.30
CA ASP A 115 -5.22 -0.91 -2.08
C ASP A 115 -5.33 0.34 -1.21
N ILE A 116 -6.08 0.27 -0.12
CA ILE A 116 -6.21 1.42 0.79
C ILE A 116 -4.91 1.76 1.53
N MET A 117 -4.02 0.80 1.74
CA MET A 117 -2.67 1.07 2.24
C MET A 117 -1.91 1.99 1.29
N GLY A 118 -1.98 1.72 -0.02
CA GLY A 118 -1.39 2.58 -1.05
C GLY A 118 -2.05 3.95 -1.12
N LYS A 119 -3.39 4.01 -1.13
CA LYS A 119 -4.13 5.28 -1.10
C LYS A 119 -3.72 6.16 0.07
N ARG A 120 -3.57 5.58 1.26
CA ARG A 120 -3.12 6.32 2.44
C ARG A 120 -1.69 6.82 2.31
N ASP A 121 -0.79 6.07 1.69
CA ASP A 121 0.60 6.47 1.48
C ASP A 121 0.73 7.54 0.37
N ASN A 122 -0.23 7.64 -0.53
CA ASN A 122 -0.26 8.67 -1.57
C ASN A 122 -0.73 10.05 -1.08
N GLU A 123 -1.29 10.14 0.14
CA GLU A 123 -1.69 11.41 0.76
C GLU A 123 -0.52 12.36 1.07
N TYR A 124 0.71 11.86 1.10
CA TYR A 124 1.88 12.68 1.34
C TYR A 124 2.92 12.51 0.24
N GLN A 125 3.64 13.58 -0.04
CA GLN A 125 4.78 13.59 -0.93
C GLN A 125 6.07 13.36 -0.13
N LEU A 126 7.07 12.73 -0.75
CA LEU A 126 8.40 12.57 -0.17
C LEU A 126 9.13 13.90 -0.20
N THR A 127 9.88 14.21 0.87
CA THR A 127 10.56 15.50 1.06
C THR A 127 12.00 15.29 1.51
N GLY A 128 12.76 16.40 1.63
CA GLY A 128 14.12 16.40 2.15
C GLY A 128 15.12 15.68 1.25
N GLN A 129 15.98 14.85 1.81
CA GLN A 129 16.96 14.09 1.05
C GLN A 129 16.38 12.76 0.57
N MET A 130 16.43 12.52 -0.72
CA MET A 130 15.82 11.35 -1.33
C MET A 130 16.80 10.63 -2.29
N GLU A 131 16.76 9.32 -2.25
CA GLU A 131 17.37 8.44 -3.23
C GLU A 131 16.30 7.88 -4.16
N LEU A 132 16.59 7.75 -5.46
CA LEU A 132 15.71 7.17 -6.45
C LEU A 132 16.49 6.22 -7.36
N ASP A 133 15.91 5.05 -7.62
CA ASP A 133 16.48 4.04 -8.52
C ASP A 133 15.36 3.14 -9.09
N ASP A 134 15.66 2.44 -10.17
CA ASP A 134 14.76 1.44 -10.73
C ASP A 134 15.11 0.02 -10.25
N ALA A 135 14.08 -0.78 -10.10
CA ALA A 135 14.20 -2.19 -9.72
C ALA A 135 13.32 -3.10 -10.56
N TYR A 136 13.78 -4.34 -10.70
CA TYR A 136 13.03 -5.39 -11.39
C TYR A 136 12.55 -6.42 -10.37
N PHE A 137 11.23 -6.64 -10.33
CA PHE A 137 10.60 -7.65 -9.49
C PHE A 137 10.13 -8.82 -10.34
N SER A 138 10.37 -10.04 -9.85
CA SER A 138 9.89 -11.24 -10.52
C SER A 138 8.37 -11.33 -10.47
N THR A 139 7.75 -11.55 -11.63
CA THR A 139 6.31 -11.71 -11.80
C THR A 139 6.00 -12.86 -12.73
N GLU A 140 4.76 -13.35 -12.73
CA GLU A 140 4.31 -14.29 -13.74
C GLU A 140 4.42 -13.65 -15.13
N ILE A 141 4.77 -14.47 -16.13
CA ILE A 141 4.75 -14.05 -17.52
C ILE A 141 3.29 -13.82 -17.92
N PRO A 142 2.93 -12.64 -18.45
CA PRO A 142 1.59 -12.38 -18.94
C PRO A 142 1.16 -13.41 -20.00
N GLN A 143 -0.11 -13.82 -19.96
CA GLN A 143 -0.63 -14.87 -20.86
C GLN A 143 -0.34 -14.58 -22.34
N GLU A 144 -0.44 -13.32 -22.75
CA GLU A 144 -0.20 -12.83 -24.12
C GLU A 144 1.27 -12.93 -24.56
N GLN A 145 2.18 -13.20 -23.63
CA GLN A 145 3.62 -13.28 -23.88
C GLN A 145 4.20 -14.68 -23.64
N LYS A 146 3.38 -15.65 -23.20
CA LYS A 146 3.85 -17.01 -22.91
C LYS A 146 4.39 -17.75 -24.16
N ASP A 147 3.81 -17.47 -25.32
CA ASP A 147 4.19 -18.11 -26.59
C ASP A 147 5.38 -17.43 -27.29
N LYS A 148 5.89 -16.32 -26.71
CA LYS A 148 7.05 -15.61 -27.26
C LYS A 148 8.36 -16.15 -26.68
N PRO A 149 9.46 -16.13 -27.45
CA PRO A 149 10.77 -16.53 -26.96
C PRO A 149 11.13 -15.75 -25.69
N LEU A 150 11.61 -16.45 -24.67
CA LEU A 150 11.99 -15.85 -23.39
C LEU A 150 13.25 -15.02 -23.55
N LYS A 151 13.17 -13.76 -23.14
CA LYS A 151 14.31 -12.84 -23.10
C LYS A 151 14.95 -12.87 -21.71
N ARG A 152 16.27 -12.68 -21.67
CA ARG A 152 17.04 -12.53 -20.42
C ARG A 152 17.33 -11.05 -20.10
N GLY A 153 17.74 -10.76 -18.88
CA GLY A 153 18.16 -9.42 -18.47
C GLY A 153 17.00 -8.44 -18.26
N ARG A 154 17.21 -7.17 -18.61
CA ARG A 154 16.23 -6.08 -18.45
C ARG A 154 14.97 -6.22 -19.31
N GLY A 155 15.03 -6.97 -20.40
CA GLY A 155 13.91 -7.25 -21.30
C GLY A 155 13.12 -8.52 -20.98
N SER A 156 13.36 -9.17 -19.85
CA SER A 156 12.67 -10.40 -19.46
C SER A 156 11.19 -10.17 -19.20
N GLN A 157 10.33 -11.01 -19.80
CA GLN A 157 8.87 -10.96 -19.62
C GLN A 157 8.42 -11.35 -18.21
N SER A 158 9.28 -12.04 -17.45
CA SER A 158 9.04 -12.42 -16.05
C SER A 158 9.46 -11.35 -15.04
N LYS A 159 9.71 -10.12 -15.49
CA LYS A 159 10.17 -9.02 -14.65
C LYS A 159 9.34 -7.76 -14.87
N THR A 160 8.80 -7.24 -13.80
CA THR A 160 8.08 -5.95 -13.78
C THR A 160 8.97 -4.85 -13.23
N LYS A 161 8.96 -3.70 -13.89
CA LYS A 161 9.75 -2.52 -13.54
C LYS A 161 9.06 -1.76 -12.42
N VAL A 162 9.83 -1.34 -11.44
CA VAL A 162 9.37 -0.58 -10.27
C VAL A 162 10.31 0.57 -10.03
N LEU A 163 9.78 1.79 -9.96
CA LEU A 163 10.52 2.96 -9.49
C LEU A 163 10.50 2.96 -7.97
N VAL A 164 11.67 3.05 -7.35
CA VAL A 164 11.84 3.00 -5.89
C VAL A 164 12.40 4.33 -5.41
N MET A 165 11.74 4.92 -4.45
CA MET A 165 12.07 6.20 -3.85
C MET A 165 12.24 6.03 -2.35
N ALA A 166 13.32 6.54 -1.78
CA ALA A 166 13.61 6.44 -0.35
C ALA A 166 14.02 7.80 0.21
N GLU A 167 13.20 8.35 1.07
CA GLU A 167 13.47 9.56 1.84
C GLU A 167 14.37 9.22 3.02
N SER A 168 15.38 10.04 3.28
CA SER A 168 16.26 9.88 4.42
C SER A 168 16.37 11.18 5.22
N GLU A 169 16.62 11.03 6.51
CA GLU A 169 16.82 12.15 7.43
C GLU A 169 18.06 11.95 8.30
N PHE A 170 18.65 13.04 8.74
CA PHE A 170 19.72 13.00 9.73
C PHE A 170 19.17 12.63 11.10
N VAL A 171 19.95 11.88 11.85
CA VAL A 171 19.64 11.49 13.22
C VAL A 171 20.47 12.33 14.17
N ASP A 172 19.83 13.12 15.01
CA ASP A 172 20.50 13.83 16.07
C ASP A 172 21.06 12.80 17.07
N ASN A 173 22.38 12.90 17.36
CA ASN A 173 23.10 12.01 18.28
C ASN A 173 22.96 10.50 17.94
N PRO A 174 23.48 10.04 16.78
CA PRO A 174 23.40 8.64 16.42
C PRO A 174 24.14 7.77 17.44
N LYS A 175 23.52 6.67 17.85
CA LYS A 175 24.18 5.69 18.74
C LYS A 175 25.48 5.21 18.13
N LYS A 176 26.52 5.01 18.97
CA LYS A 176 27.84 4.53 18.54
C LYS A 176 27.70 3.30 17.62
N GLY A 177 28.32 3.37 16.44
CA GLY A 177 28.29 2.31 15.42
C GLY A 177 27.05 2.33 14.51
N ARG A 178 26.14 3.30 14.63
CA ARG A 178 25.03 3.50 13.67
C ARG A 178 25.33 4.61 12.68
N LYS A 179 24.73 4.52 11.49
CA LYS A 179 24.83 5.56 10.46
C LYS A 179 24.19 6.86 10.96
N PRO A 180 24.73 8.03 10.56
CA PRO A 180 24.19 9.35 10.96
C PRO A 180 22.85 9.68 10.26
N LYS A 181 22.43 8.87 9.29
CA LYS A 181 21.17 9.00 8.58
C LYS A 181 20.32 7.75 8.78
N ARG A 182 19.01 7.93 8.74
CA ARG A 182 18.04 6.83 8.68
C ARG A 182 17.06 7.05 7.53
N VAL A 183 16.56 5.98 6.96
CA VAL A 183 15.44 6.04 6.02
C VAL A 183 14.17 6.42 6.78
N ASN A 184 13.43 7.39 6.27
CA ASN A 184 12.16 7.84 6.84
C ASN A 184 11.00 7.14 6.14
N HIS A 185 10.65 7.57 4.95
CA HIS A 185 9.59 6.98 4.13
C HIS A 185 10.14 6.39 2.83
N ILE A 186 9.44 5.41 2.31
CA ILE A 186 9.70 4.83 1.01
C ILE A 186 8.43 4.78 0.19
N LYS A 187 8.56 4.91 -1.14
CA LYS A 187 7.50 4.60 -2.09
C LYS A 187 8.04 3.71 -3.19
N MET A 188 7.20 2.81 -3.67
CA MET A 188 7.51 1.88 -4.76
C MET A 188 6.36 1.90 -5.76
N GLN A 189 6.64 2.34 -6.99
CA GLN A 189 5.63 2.49 -8.03
C GLN A 189 5.93 1.58 -9.22
N VAL A 190 4.99 0.71 -9.58
CA VAL A 190 5.07 -0.06 -10.83
C VAL A 190 4.97 0.90 -12.00
N ILE A 191 5.89 0.79 -12.95
CA ILE A 191 5.96 1.61 -14.15
C ILE A 191 5.97 0.74 -15.41
N SER A 192 5.41 1.27 -16.49
CA SER A 192 5.34 0.58 -17.78
C SER A 192 6.70 0.49 -18.45
N ASP A 193 7.46 1.57 -18.39
CA ASP A 193 8.77 1.70 -19.00
C ASP A 193 9.70 2.62 -18.17
N LEU A 194 10.97 2.69 -18.57
CA LEU A 194 11.98 3.55 -17.95
C LEU A 194 12.20 4.85 -18.75
N LYS A 195 11.21 5.31 -19.50
CA LYS A 195 11.34 6.57 -20.22
C LYS A 195 11.25 7.75 -19.27
N SER A 196 11.98 8.81 -19.59
CA SER A 196 12.04 10.03 -18.78
C SER A 196 10.63 10.58 -18.47
N ASN A 197 9.71 10.59 -19.44
CA ASN A 197 8.34 11.10 -19.24
C ASN A 197 7.55 10.28 -18.20
N THR A 198 7.68 8.95 -18.21
CA THR A 198 7.01 8.06 -17.27
C THR A 198 7.54 8.30 -15.84
N ILE A 199 8.85 8.37 -15.70
CA ILE A 199 9.50 8.62 -14.41
C ILE A 199 9.17 10.02 -13.88
N THR A 200 9.25 11.03 -14.75
CA THR A 200 8.90 12.42 -14.40
C THR A 200 7.46 12.54 -13.92
N SER A 201 6.51 11.83 -14.54
CA SER A 201 5.11 11.83 -14.11
C SER A 201 4.97 11.31 -12.66
N VAL A 202 5.64 10.21 -12.33
CA VAL A 202 5.63 9.64 -10.97
C VAL A 202 6.27 10.59 -9.96
N VAL A 203 7.42 11.19 -10.30
CA VAL A 203 8.13 12.12 -9.43
C VAL A 203 7.27 13.36 -9.15
N LYS A 204 6.63 13.94 -10.17
CA LYS A 204 5.72 15.09 -10.00
C LYS A 204 4.57 14.83 -9.02
N GLU A 205 4.04 13.61 -9.02
CA GLU A 205 2.91 13.23 -8.16
C GLU A 205 3.37 12.93 -6.73
N GLN A 206 4.51 12.26 -6.57
CA GLN A 206 4.88 11.63 -5.32
C GLN A 206 6.00 12.34 -4.54
N VAL A 207 6.64 13.33 -5.13
CA VAL A 207 7.81 14.02 -4.56
C VAL A 207 7.56 15.52 -4.48
N ASP A 208 7.88 16.12 -3.33
CA ASP A 208 7.79 17.55 -3.14
C ASP A 208 8.92 18.29 -3.89
N LYS A 209 8.63 19.50 -4.37
CA LYS A 209 9.57 20.32 -5.12
C LYS A 209 10.79 20.77 -4.33
N THR A 210 10.72 20.77 -3.01
CA THR A 210 11.85 21.14 -2.11
C THR A 210 12.86 20.02 -1.92
N THR A 211 12.63 18.86 -2.54
CA THR A 211 13.46 17.65 -2.36
C THR A 211 14.84 17.78 -2.98
N GLU A 212 15.84 17.27 -2.29
CA GLU A 212 17.21 17.06 -2.78
C GLU A 212 17.33 15.60 -3.25
N LEU A 213 17.42 15.41 -4.58
CA LEU A 213 17.38 14.09 -5.20
C LEU A 213 18.77 13.59 -5.55
N VAL A 214 19.06 12.33 -5.24
CA VAL A 214 20.26 11.59 -5.67
C VAL A 214 19.82 10.37 -6.49
N THR A 215 20.42 10.19 -7.68
CA THR A 215 20.16 9.04 -8.56
C THR A 215 21.48 8.48 -9.11
N ASP A 216 21.38 7.35 -9.82
CA ASP A 216 22.45 6.98 -10.76
C ASP A 216 22.47 7.93 -11.99
N ASP A 217 23.49 7.80 -12.84
CA ASP A 217 23.70 8.65 -14.02
C ASP A 217 22.91 8.15 -15.26
N SER A 218 21.71 7.61 -15.05
CA SER A 218 20.86 7.20 -16.16
C SER A 218 20.25 8.40 -16.88
N THR A 219 20.29 8.37 -18.20
CA THR A 219 19.68 9.40 -19.07
C THR A 219 18.16 9.57 -18.83
N SER A 220 17.52 8.57 -18.24
CA SER A 220 16.11 8.61 -17.87
C SER A 220 15.79 9.63 -16.78
N TYR A 221 16.78 10.06 -16.01
CA TYR A 221 16.60 10.96 -14.85
C TYR A 221 16.97 12.42 -15.14
N THR A 222 17.52 12.73 -16.32
CA THR A 222 18.04 14.08 -16.65
C THR A 222 17.04 15.21 -16.47
N LYS A 223 15.74 14.97 -16.76
CA LYS A 223 14.69 15.97 -16.62
C LYS A 223 14.16 16.17 -15.20
N LEU A 224 14.60 15.38 -14.22
CA LEU A 224 14.09 15.46 -12.87
C LEU A 224 14.46 16.75 -12.16
N ILE A 225 15.57 17.38 -12.55
CA ILE A 225 16.01 18.69 -12.03
C ILE A 225 14.93 19.79 -12.19
N GLU A 226 14.08 19.68 -13.18
CA GLU A 226 12.98 20.64 -13.42
C GLU A 226 11.86 20.55 -12.35
N HIS A 227 11.85 19.49 -11.54
CA HIS A 227 10.75 19.16 -10.62
C HIS A 227 11.16 19.01 -9.17
N VAL A 228 12.44 19.14 -8.85
CA VAL A 228 13.01 19.04 -7.51
C VAL A 228 13.94 20.22 -7.24
N ASN A 229 14.30 20.47 -5.99
CA ASN A 229 15.18 21.58 -5.61
C ASN A 229 16.62 21.38 -6.13
N SER A 230 17.14 20.16 -6.03
CA SER A 230 18.45 19.79 -6.57
C SER A 230 18.44 18.33 -7.02
N HIS A 231 19.23 18.04 -8.06
CA HIS A 231 19.41 16.68 -8.57
C HIS A 231 20.89 16.40 -8.77
N VAL A 232 21.41 15.39 -8.09
CA VAL A 232 22.80 14.93 -8.20
C VAL A 232 22.77 13.53 -8.81
N ALA A 233 23.14 13.44 -10.09
CA ALA A 233 23.39 12.17 -10.76
C ALA A 233 24.83 11.70 -10.46
N LYS A 234 24.99 10.44 -10.07
CA LYS A 234 26.29 9.85 -9.75
C LYS A 234 26.55 8.63 -10.62
N VAL A 235 27.69 8.62 -11.29
CA VAL A 235 28.20 7.39 -11.91
C VAL A 235 28.50 6.40 -10.78
N ILE A 236 27.83 5.25 -10.80
CA ILE A 236 27.94 4.26 -9.73
C ILE A 236 28.69 3.04 -10.25
N GLU A 237 29.92 2.87 -9.78
CA GLU A 237 30.62 1.60 -9.94
C GLU A 237 29.96 0.52 -9.06
N PRO A 238 29.95 -0.75 -9.48
CA PRO A 238 29.26 -1.84 -8.75
C PRO A 238 29.59 -1.91 -7.26
N ASP A 239 30.85 -1.65 -6.90
CA ASP A 239 31.33 -1.71 -5.51
C ASP A 239 30.87 -0.51 -4.66
N MET A 240 30.50 0.59 -5.31
CA MET A 240 30.04 1.82 -4.65
C MET A 240 28.53 1.90 -4.45
N ILE A 241 27.77 0.98 -5.02
CA ILE A 241 26.30 0.91 -4.88
C ILE A 241 25.83 1.03 -3.42
N PRO A 242 26.39 0.27 -2.44
CA PRO A 242 25.94 0.34 -1.05
C PRO A 242 26.27 1.66 -0.35
N VAL A 243 27.14 2.48 -0.95
CA VAL A 243 27.59 3.76 -0.39
C VAL A 243 26.79 4.92 -0.95
N ILE A 244 26.48 4.90 -2.24
CA ILE A 244 25.89 6.04 -2.95
C ILE A 244 24.37 6.09 -2.80
N LEU A 245 23.67 4.95 -2.97
CA LEU A 245 22.21 4.82 -2.85
C LEU A 245 21.81 3.74 -1.82
N PRO A 246 22.30 3.80 -0.57
CA PRO A 246 22.16 2.72 0.40
C PRO A 246 20.71 2.42 0.76
N TRP A 247 19.86 3.44 0.84
CA TRP A 247 18.50 3.27 1.34
C TRP A 247 17.57 2.64 0.31
N VAL A 248 17.67 3.07 -0.96
CA VAL A 248 16.93 2.46 -2.06
C VAL A 248 17.30 1.00 -2.20
N HIS A 249 18.59 0.64 -2.20
CA HIS A 249 19.02 -0.74 -2.33
C HIS A 249 18.61 -1.62 -1.13
N ILE A 250 18.63 -1.07 0.10
CA ILE A 250 18.10 -1.77 1.29
C ILE A 250 16.61 -2.01 1.13
N ALA A 251 15.83 -1.02 0.67
CA ALA A 251 14.39 -1.14 0.47
C ALA A 251 14.08 -2.21 -0.60
N ILE A 252 14.77 -2.18 -1.75
CA ILE A 252 14.65 -3.15 -2.84
C ILE A 252 14.94 -4.58 -2.34
N SER A 253 16.07 -4.74 -1.64
CA SER A 253 16.49 -6.06 -1.14
C SER A 253 15.50 -6.63 -0.13
N ASN A 254 14.98 -5.80 0.78
CA ASN A 254 14.00 -6.22 1.79
C ASN A 254 12.66 -6.60 1.14
N ALA A 255 12.17 -5.83 0.16
CA ALA A 255 10.96 -6.14 -0.57
C ALA A 255 11.09 -7.46 -1.35
N LYS A 256 12.20 -7.63 -2.10
CA LYS A 256 12.47 -8.87 -2.85
C LYS A 256 12.52 -10.09 -1.95
N ARG A 257 13.21 -10.02 -0.80
CA ARG A 257 13.28 -11.13 0.17
C ARG A 257 11.90 -11.45 0.75
N LEU A 258 11.10 -10.44 1.07
CA LEU A 258 9.74 -10.65 1.58
C LEU A 258 8.88 -11.39 0.57
N PHE A 259 8.93 -10.99 -0.70
CA PHE A 259 8.11 -11.61 -1.74
C PHE A 259 8.57 -13.03 -2.05
N LEU A 260 9.86 -13.26 -2.17
CA LEU A 260 10.42 -14.62 -2.39
C LEU A 260 10.02 -15.59 -1.27
N ASN A 261 9.87 -15.13 -0.04
CA ASN A 261 9.51 -15.98 1.09
C ASN A 261 8.04 -16.41 1.12
N VAL A 262 7.13 -15.57 0.61
CA VAL A 262 5.67 -15.76 0.81
C VAL A 262 4.90 -15.80 -0.51
N HIS A 263 5.35 -15.08 -1.53
CA HIS A 263 4.60 -14.82 -2.76
C HIS A 263 5.42 -15.21 -3.99
N HIS A 264 5.44 -16.49 -4.33
CA HIS A 264 6.27 -17.01 -5.42
C HIS A 264 5.78 -16.63 -6.83
N ASN A 265 4.46 -16.46 -6.99
CA ASN A 265 3.82 -16.19 -8.28
C ASN A 265 2.92 -14.97 -8.20
N ILE A 266 3.50 -13.78 -8.35
CA ILE A 266 2.74 -12.54 -8.39
C ILE A 266 2.46 -12.19 -9.85
N LYS A 267 1.18 -12.01 -10.21
CA LYS A 267 0.83 -11.46 -11.53
C LYS A 267 1.19 -9.99 -11.57
N THR A 268 1.71 -9.54 -12.73
CA THR A 268 2.13 -8.15 -12.96
C THR A 268 1.07 -7.13 -12.53
N GLU A 269 -0.20 -7.40 -12.84
CA GLU A 269 -1.33 -6.52 -12.51
C GLU A 269 -1.61 -6.36 -11.01
N TYR A 270 -1.11 -7.26 -10.16
CA TYR A 270 -1.30 -7.19 -8.71
C TYR A 270 -0.05 -6.78 -7.94
N LEU A 271 1.11 -6.67 -8.60
CA LEU A 271 2.37 -6.34 -7.92
C LEU A 271 2.28 -5.06 -7.08
N GLN A 272 1.60 -4.02 -7.61
CA GLN A 272 1.46 -2.74 -6.89
C GLN A 272 0.80 -2.93 -5.51
N TYR A 273 -0.19 -3.79 -5.36
CA TYR A 273 -0.85 -4.03 -4.07
C TYR A 273 0.10 -4.65 -3.04
N TYR A 274 0.99 -5.56 -3.47
CA TYR A 274 2.01 -6.13 -2.57
C TYR A 274 3.06 -5.09 -2.17
N LEU A 275 3.47 -4.22 -3.09
CA LEU A 275 4.37 -3.11 -2.80
C LEU A 275 3.71 -2.10 -1.84
N ASN A 276 2.43 -1.83 -1.99
CA ASN A 276 1.67 -0.97 -1.07
C ASN A 276 1.69 -1.51 0.37
N GLU A 277 1.46 -2.83 0.57
CA GLU A 277 1.57 -3.44 1.90
C GLU A 277 2.97 -3.27 2.47
N PHE A 278 4.00 -3.54 1.67
CA PHE A 278 5.39 -3.41 2.10
C PHE A 278 5.72 -1.97 2.51
N CYS A 279 5.44 -0.99 1.65
CA CYS A 279 5.69 0.43 1.93
C CYS A 279 4.90 0.91 3.14
N TYR A 280 3.62 0.60 3.24
CA TYR A 280 2.76 0.99 4.36
C TYR A 280 3.32 0.53 5.71
N LYS A 281 3.72 -0.75 5.81
CA LYS A 281 4.30 -1.34 7.02
C LYS A 281 5.67 -0.74 7.32
N PHE A 282 6.49 -0.55 6.30
CA PHE A 282 7.81 0.04 6.45
C PHE A 282 7.73 1.48 6.95
N ASN A 283 6.89 2.30 6.35
CA ASN A 283 6.72 3.71 6.69
C ASN A 283 6.17 3.93 8.11
N ARG A 284 5.48 2.93 8.66
CA ARG A 284 4.87 2.98 10.01
C ARG A 284 5.57 2.10 11.04
N ARG A 285 6.75 1.58 10.74
CA ARG A 285 7.49 0.64 11.61
C ARG A 285 7.77 1.17 13.03
N TYR A 286 7.79 2.48 13.19
CA TYR A 286 8.01 3.12 14.50
C TYR A 286 6.72 3.37 15.30
N PHE A 287 5.55 3.17 14.70
CA PHE A 287 4.27 3.34 15.41
C PHE A 287 3.92 2.16 16.33
N GLY A 288 4.64 1.05 16.23
CA GLY A 288 4.43 -0.11 17.09
C GLY A 288 2.97 -0.57 17.04
N GLU A 289 2.34 -0.64 18.20
CA GLU A 289 0.96 -1.13 18.34
C GLU A 289 -0.11 -0.25 17.68
N LYS A 290 0.19 1.01 17.39
CA LYS A 290 -0.74 1.96 16.76
C LYS A 290 -0.94 1.72 15.25
N ILE A 291 -0.19 0.80 14.64
CA ILE A 291 -0.32 0.53 13.19
C ILE A 291 -1.72 -0.01 12.86
N PHE A 292 -2.27 -0.86 13.71
CA PHE A 292 -3.63 -1.40 13.52
C PHE A 292 -4.68 -0.28 13.49
N ASP A 293 -4.66 0.62 14.48
CA ASP A 293 -5.62 1.73 14.56
C ASP A 293 -5.49 2.67 13.35
N ARG A 294 -4.26 2.92 12.89
CA ARG A 294 -4.00 3.70 11.66
C ARG A 294 -4.58 3.03 10.42
N LEU A 295 -4.47 1.71 10.32
CA LEU A 295 -5.07 0.97 9.22
C LEU A 295 -6.59 0.94 9.29
N LEU A 296 -7.15 0.84 10.49
CA LEU A 296 -8.60 0.90 10.70
C LEU A 296 -9.18 2.27 10.28
N ILE A 297 -8.51 3.38 10.60
CA ILE A 297 -8.88 4.70 10.10
C ILE A 297 -8.88 4.71 8.57
N SER A 298 -7.81 4.23 7.95
CA SER A 298 -7.74 4.13 6.48
C SER A 298 -8.85 3.26 5.91
N ALA A 299 -9.20 2.17 6.60
CA ALA A 299 -10.24 1.23 6.17
C ALA A 299 -11.63 1.86 6.09
N VAL A 300 -11.92 2.85 6.92
CA VAL A 300 -13.21 3.58 6.89
C VAL A 300 -13.16 4.85 6.06
N SER A 301 -11.96 5.40 5.79
CA SER A 301 -11.78 6.63 5.01
C SER A 301 -11.77 6.41 3.50
N TYR A 302 -11.33 5.24 3.03
CA TYR A 302 -11.15 4.97 1.60
C TYR A 302 -11.98 3.80 1.12
N ALA A 303 -12.71 4.01 0.02
CA ALA A 303 -13.24 2.92 -0.78
C ALA A 303 -12.13 2.30 -1.65
N PRO A 304 -12.11 0.99 -1.85
CA PRO A 304 -11.10 0.34 -2.68
C PRO A 304 -11.42 0.54 -4.16
N ASP A 305 -10.38 0.75 -4.97
CA ASP A 305 -10.47 0.68 -6.44
C ASP A 305 -10.21 -0.74 -6.95
N PHE A 306 -9.73 -1.60 -6.08
CA PHE A 306 -9.50 -3.00 -6.43
C PHE A 306 -10.76 -3.67 -6.95
N LYS A 307 -10.70 -4.15 -8.20
CA LYS A 307 -11.75 -4.94 -8.85
C LYS A 307 -11.17 -6.29 -9.27
N SER A 308 -11.79 -7.37 -8.82
CA SER A 308 -11.40 -8.70 -9.29
C SER A 308 -11.86 -8.89 -10.73
N LYS A 309 -10.93 -9.26 -11.62
CA LYS A 309 -11.26 -9.59 -13.03
C LYS A 309 -12.07 -10.89 -13.19
N ILE A 310 -12.11 -11.72 -12.14
CA ILE A 310 -12.84 -13.01 -12.17
C ILE A 310 -14.35 -12.79 -12.12
N TYR A 311 -14.77 -11.72 -11.47
CA TYR A 311 -16.17 -11.32 -11.46
C TYR A 311 -16.30 -10.09 -12.38
N ASN A 312 -16.66 -10.30 -13.62
CA ASN A 312 -17.23 -9.25 -14.49
C ASN A 312 -18.54 -8.76 -13.84
N ARG A 313 -18.44 -8.13 -12.69
CA ARG A 313 -19.54 -7.33 -12.14
C ARG A 313 -19.56 -6.03 -12.93
N THR A 314 -20.12 -6.06 -14.13
CA THR A 314 -20.92 -4.95 -14.64
C THR A 314 -21.78 -4.50 -13.46
N LEU A 315 -21.62 -3.24 -13.10
CA LEU A 315 -22.46 -2.53 -12.17
C LEU A 315 -23.94 -2.83 -12.49
N CYS A 316 -24.52 -3.80 -11.79
CA CYS A 316 -25.95 -3.81 -11.60
C CYS A 316 -26.24 -2.67 -10.64
N GLY A 317 -26.97 -1.66 -11.13
CA GLY A 317 -27.25 -0.37 -10.60
C GLY A 317 -27.67 -0.25 -9.14
#